data_f1a681290284c692fc26d4d2af62a37b
#
_entry.id   f1a681290284c692fc26d4d2af62a37b
#
_cell.length_a   1.000
_cell.length_b   1.000
_cell.length_c   1.000
_cell.angle_alpha   90.00
_cell.angle_beta   90.00
_cell.angle_gamma   90.00
#
_symmetry.space_group_name_H-M   'P 1'
#
loop_
_entity.id
_entity.type
_entity.pdbx_description
1 polymer ?
#
loop_
_entity_poly.entity_id
_entity_poly.type
_entity_poly.pdbx_seq_one_letter_code
_entity_poly.pdbx_strand_id
1 'polypeptide(L)'
;MCIRDRYNLGVKVIPRIITQHAQHSTGIDIHPAALIDHSFCIDHGTGVVIGETTVIGHHVKIYQGVTLGALSVKKVDANMKRHPTIESHVVIYANSTILGGDTIIGRNSIIGGNSWIINSVEPNSTVHYVVGSNQVQKVKQRS
;
A
#
# COMPACT_ATOMS: atom_id res chain seq x y z
N MET A 1 17.98 -8.18 -12.85
CA MET A 1 16.57 -8.20 -13.35
C MET A 1 15.67 -8.59 -12.19
N CYS A 2 14.80 -7.69 -11.74
CA CYS A 2 13.89 -7.95 -10.62
C CYS A 2 12.61 -8.68 -11.08
N ILE A 3 11.78 -9.11 -10.12
CA ILE A 3 10.53 -9.83 -10.40
C ILE A 3 9.59 -8.97 -11.27
N ARG A 4 9.50 -7.68 -10.96
CA ARG A 4 8.70 -6.70 -11.71
C ARG A 4 9.16 -6.55 -13.15
N ASP A 5 10.48 -6.53 -13.43
CA ASP A 5 11.00 -6.39 -14.79
C ASP A 5 10.55 -7.56 -15.66
N ARG A 6 10.57 -8.79 -15.13
CA ARG A 6 10.05 -9.97 -15.85
C ARG A 6 8.55 -9.88 -16.12
N TYR A 7 7.79 -9.35 -15.16
CA TYR A 7 6.36 -9.12 -15.35
C TYR A 7 6.08 -8.14 -16.48
N ASN A 8 6.83 -7.03 -16.55
CA ASN A 8 6.72 -6.01 -17.60
C ASN A 8 7.15 -6.53 -18.98
N LEU A 9 8.02 -7.52 -19.05
CA LEU A 9 8.41 -8.21 -20.29
C LEU A 9 7.36 -9.24 -20.76
N GLY A 10 6.19 -9.32 -20.14
CA GLY A 10 5.13 -10.25 -20.49
C GLY A 10 5.27 -11.67 -19.90
N VAL A 11 6.32 -11.94 -19.16
CA VAL A 11 6.55 -13.24 -18.48
C VAL A 11 5.77 -13.24 -17.16
N LYS A 12 4.45 -13.43 -17.20
CA LYS A 12 3.57 -13.25 -16.03
C LYS A 12 3.63 -14.39 -15.01
N VAL A 13 3.81 -15.62 -15.47
CA VAL A 13 3.73 -16.83 -14.62
C VAL A 13 4.90 -16.92 -13.65
N ILE A 14 6.13 -16.74 -14.12
CA ILE A 14 7.34 -16.86 -13.29
C ILE A 14 7.37 -15.82 -12.15
N PRO A 15 7.14 -14.53 -12.40
CA PRO A 15 7.02 -13.53 -11.32
C PRO A 15 5.97 -13.91 -10.28
N ARG A 16 4.83 -14.45 -10.70
CA ARG A 16 3.77 -14.87 -9.77
C ARG A 16 4.20 -16.05 -8.90
N ILE A 17 4.86 -17.05 -9.45
CA ILE A 17 5.41 -18.19 -8.68
C ILE A 17 6.42 -17.68 -7.64
N ILE A 18 7.32 -16.75 -8.01
CA ILE A 18 8.33 -16.21 -7.10
C ILE A 18 7.66 -15.42 -5.97
N THR A 19 6.65 -14.59 -6.27
CA THR A 19 5.95 -13.82 -5.22
C THR A 19 5.15 -14.73 -4.29
N GLN A 20 4.53 -15.79 -4.80
CA GLN A 20 3.83 -16.78 -3.96
C GLN A 20 4.80 -17.56 -3.06
N HIS A 21 5.98 -17.91 -3.55
CA HIS A 21 7.01 -18.53 -2.73
C HIS A 21 7.50 -17.58 -1.62
N ALA A 22 7.71 -16.31 -1.95
CA ALA A 22 8.07 -15.29 -0.96
C ALA A 22 6.97 -15.10 0.09
N GLN A 23 5.70 -15.06 -0.32
CA GLN A 23 4.55 -15.00 0.59
C GLN A 23 4.50 -16.21 1.53
N HIS A 24 4.71 -17.42 1.03
CA HIS A 24 4.74 -18.63 1.85
C HIS A 24 5.84 -18.56 2.93
N SER A 25 6.99 -18.01 2.58
CA SER A 25 8.15 -17.95 3.48
C SER A 25 8.10 -16.79 4.47
N THR A 26 7.44 -15.67 4.13
CA THR A 26 7.49 -14.42 4.90
C THR A 26 6.13 -13.97 5.44
N GLY A 27 5.04 -14.47 4.90
CA GLY A 27 3.69 -13.96 5.17
C GLY A 27 3.41 -12.59 4.53
N ILE A 28 4.24 -12.14 3.56
CA ILE A 28 4.10 -10.85 2.87
C ILE A 28 3.66 -11.10 1.43
N ASP A 29 2.49 -10.60 1.03
CA ASP A 29 1.96 -10.73 -0.34
C ASP A 29 2.12 -9.42 -1.11
N ILE A 30 3.10 -9.37 -2.01
CA ILE A 30 3.31 -8.23 -2.91
C ILE A 30 3.07 -8.68 -4.35
N HIS A 31 2.07 -8.08 -5.00
CA HIS A 31 1.82 -8.38 -6.40
C HIS A 31 2.99 -7.91 -7.29
N PRO A 32 3.47 -8.73 -8.24
CA PRO A 32 4.66 -8.40 -9.04
C PRO A 32 4.49 -7.18 -9.96
N ALA A 33 3.26 -6.73 -10.21
CA ALA A 33 2.97 -5.53 -11.00
C ALA A 33 2.91 -4.25 -10.16
N ALA A 34 2.91 -4.33 -8.82
CA ALA A 34 2.92 -3.14 -7.97
C ALA A 34 4.12 -2.25 -8.28
N LEU A 35 3.86 -0.95 -8.40
CA LEU A 35 4.91 0.05 -8.65
C LEU A 35 5.42 0.57 -7.32
N ILE A 36 6.64 0.19 -6.95
CA ILE A 36 7.26 0.57 -5.68
C ILE A 36 8.57 1.29 -6.00
N ASP A 37 8.68 2.52 -5.53
CA ASP A 37 9.86 3.36 -5.71
C ASP A 37 10.97 2.97 -4.69
N HIS A 38 12.09 3.67 -4.75
CA HIS A 38 13.26 3.39 -3.91
C HIS A 38 13.03 3.70 -2.42
N SER A 39 13.85 3.14 -1.56
CA SER A 39 13.83 3.38 -0.10
C SER A 39 12.49 2.99 0.57
N PHE A 40 11.80 2.02 -0.01
CA PHE A 40 10.62 1.42 0.61
C PHE A 40 11.05 0.47 1.73
N CYS A 41 10.38 0.57 2.87
CA CYS A 41 10.68 -0.24 4.06
C CYS A 41 9.42 -0.94 4.57
N ILE A 42 9.53 -2.23 4.81
CA ILE A 42 8.52 -3.02 5.54
C ILE A 42 9.14 -3.42 6.88
N ASP A 43 8.47 -3.09 7.97
CA ASP A 43 8.87 -3.45 9.32
C ASP A 43 7.96 -4.55 9.87
N HIS A 44 8.54 -5.64 10.41
CA HIS A 44 7.89 -6.88 10.82
C HIS A 44 7.23 -7.66 9.66
N GLY A 45 6.39 -7.07 8.89
CA GLY A 45 5.90 -7.49 7.58
C GLY A 45 4.80 -8.55 7.52
N THR A 46 4.64 -9.42 8.51
CA THR A 46 3.64 -10.51 8.46
C THR A 46 2.24 -9.97 8.18
N GLY A 47 1.56 -10.55 7.19
CA GLY A 47 0.20 -10.18 6.81
C GLY A 47 0.10 -8.90 5.98
N VAL A 48 1.21 -8.33 5.50
CA VAL A 48 1.17 -7.23 4.54
C VAL A 48 0.65 -7.73 3.19
N VAL A 49 -0.29 -6.97 2.60
CA VAL A 49 -0.83 -7.23 1.25
C VAL A 49 -0.72 -5.97 0.40
N ILE A 50 -0.03 -6.08 -0.74
CA ILE A 50 0.11 -4.99 -1.72
C ILE A 50 -0.44 -5.46 -3.07
N GLY A 51 -1.57 -4.87 -3.48
CA GLY A 51 -2.29 -5.25 -4.68
C GLY A 51 -1.64 -4.78 -5.98
N GLU A 52 -2.10 -5.35 -7.09
CA GLU A 52 -1.51 -5.25 -8.44
C GLU A 52 -1.26 -3.82 -8.94
N THR A 53 -2.25 -2.93 -8.81
CA THR A 53 -2.19 -1.58 -9.35
C THR A 53 -1.80 -0.54 -8.29
N THR A 54 -1.23 -0.98 -7.15
CA THR A 54 -0.72 -0.09 -6.12
C THR A 54 0.48 0.70 -6.64
N VAL A 55 0.54 1.98 -6.29
CA VAL A 55 1.68 2.85 -6.53
C VAL A 55 2.22 3.33 -5.18
N ILE A 56 3.50 3.14 -4.93
CA ILE A 56 4.17 3.56 -3.69
C ILE A 56 5.36 4.45 -4.06
N GLY A 57 5.37 5.67 -3.55
CA GLY A 57 6.46 6.63 -3.70
C GLY A 57 7.69 6.26 -2.87
N HIS A 58 8.72 7.12 -2.95
CA HIS A 58 9.98 6.88 -2.24
C HIS A 58 9.86 7.14 -0.72
N HIS A 59 10.74 6.49 0.06
CA HIS A 59 10.83 6.63 1.52
C HIS A 59 9.52 6.34 2.26
N VAL A 60 8.71 5.43 1.75
CA VAL A 60 7.49 4.96 2.43
C VAL A 60 7.85 3.83 3.39
N LYS A 61 7.30 3.88 4.59
CA LYS A 61 7.43 2.81 5.60
C LYS A 61 6.06 2.24 5.95
N ILE A 62 5.94 0.92 5.95
CA ILE A 62 4.73 0.22 6.38
C ILE A 62 5.05 -0.85 7.42
N TYR A 63 4.08 -1.16 8.25
CA TYR A 63 4.19 -2.15 9.31
C TYR A 63 3.34 -3.40 9.00
N GLN A 64 3.43 -4.41 9.86
CA GLN A 64 2.71 -5.67 9.71
C GLN A 64 1.19 -5.48 9.55
N GLY A 65 0.56 -6.39 8.82
CA GLY A 65 -0.89 -6.43 8.63
C GLY A 65 -1.46 -5.30 7.77
N VAL A 66 -0.63 -4.43 7.19
CA VAL A 66 -1.11 -3.37 6.28
C VAL A 66 -1.64 -3.97 5.00
N THR A 67 -2.85 -3.56 4.60
CA THR A 67 -3.48 -3.96 3.33
C THR A 67 -3.67 -2.76 2.42
N LEU A 68 -3.05 -2.80 1.23
CA LEU A 68 -3.27 -1.87 0.12
C LEU A 68 -4.09 -2.60 -0.95
N GLY A 69 -5.42 -2.50 -0.84
CA GLY A 69 -6.36 -3.36 -1.53
C GLY A 69 -7.32 -2.64 -2.48
N ALA A 70 -8.14 -3.44 -3.18
CA ALA A 70 -9.26 -2.94 -3.98
C ALA A 70 -10.54 -2.84 -3.15
N LEU A 71 -11.36 -1.81 -3.39
CA LEU A 71 -12.65 -1.66 -2.73
C LEU A 71 -13.68 -2.69 -3.24
N SER A 72 -13.64 -3.01 -4.53
CA SER A 72 -14.43 -4.09 -5.14
C SER A 72 -13.65 -4.76 -6.28
N VAL A 73 -13.92 -6.05 -6.52
CA VAL A 73 -13.29 -6.80 -7.61
C VAL A 73 -14.39 -7.27 -8.56
N LYS A 74 -14.69 -6.45 -9.58
CA LYS A 74 -15.54 -6.87 -10.70
C LYS A 74 -14.64 -7.31 -11.86
N LYS A 75 -14.97 -8.44 -12.51
CA LYS A 75 -14.17 -8.97 -13.64
C LYS A 75 -14.01 -7.97 -14.80
N VAL A 76 -14.95 -7.04 -14.96
CA VAL A 76 -14.93 -6.01 -16.01
C VAL A 76 -13.80 -4.98 -15.78
N ASP A 77 -13.35 -4.81 -14.55
CA ASP A 77 -12.38 -3.78 -14.14
C ASP A 77 -10.94 -4.30 -14.07
N ALA A 78 -10.63 -5.45 -14.64
CA ALA A 78 -9.32 -6.11 -14.52
C ALA A 78 -8.14 -5.24 -14.98
N ASN A 79 -8.36 -4.32 -15.94
CA ASN A 79 -7.34 -3.41 -16.48
C ASN A 79 -7.39 -2.01 -15.88
N MET A 80 -8.28 -1.73 -14.94
CA MET A 80 -8.41 -0.41 -14.29
C MET A 80 -7.59 -0.35 -13.02
N LYS A 81 -7.15 0.87 -12.67
CA LYS A 81 -6.54 1.14 -11.37
C LYS A 81 -7.57 0.91 -10.28
N ARG A 82 -7.29 -0.04 -9.36
CA ARG A 82 -8.20 -0.45 -8.28
C ARG A 82 -7.58 -0.47 -6.89
N HIS A 83 -6.27 -0.21 -6.82
CA HIS A 83 -5.50 -0.17 -5.56
C HIS A 83 -4.96 1.25 -5.31
N PRO A 84 -4.75 1.64 -4.05
CA PRO A 84 -4.40 3.01 -3.69
C PRO A 84 -3.04 3.46 -4.23
N THR A 85 -2.86 4.79 -4.19
CA THR A 85 -1.57 5.45 -4.37
C THR A 85 -1.09 5.97 -3.01
N ILE A 86 0.13 5.62 -2.65
CA ILE A 86 0.82 6.11 -1.46
C ILE A 86 1.93 7.03 -1.92
N GLU A 87 1.83 8.32 -1.61
CA GLU A 87 2.86 9.29 -1.95
C GLU A 87 4.11 9.14 -1.07
N SER A 88 5.15 9.90 -1.37
CA SER A 88 6.45 9.79 -0.71
C SER A 88 6.42 10.21 0.77
N HIS A 89 7.33 9.62 1.56
CA HIS A 89 7.51 9.89 2.99
C HIS A 89 6.28 9.57 3.86
N VAL A 90 5.42 8.67 3.41
CA VAL A 90 4.26 8.21 4.20
C VAL A 90 4.67 7.08 5.14
N VAL A 91 4.11 7.11 6.34
CA VAL A 91 4.24 6.02 7.32
C VAL A 91 2.87 5.43 7.58
N ILE A 92 2.73 4.11 7.41
CA ILE A 92 1.48 3.38 7.64
C ILE A 92 1.69 2.36 8.75
N TYR A 93 1.06 2.59 9.89
CA TYR A 93 1.16 1.71 11.05
C TYR A 93 0.32 0.44 10.92
N ALA A 94 0.58 -0.49 11.80
CA ALA A 94 0.10 -1.86 11.78
C ALA A 94 -1.42 -2.00 11.59
N ASN A 95 -1.81 -3.04 10.83
CA ASN A 95 -3.18 -3.47 10.59
C ASN A 95 -4.08 -2.41 9.92
N SER A 96 -3.50 -1.38 9.32
CA SER A 96 -4.29 -0.39 8.57
C SER A 96 -4.69 -0.95 7.21
N THR A 97 -5.93 -0.70 6.82
CA THR A 97 -6.49 -1.11 5.54
C THR A 97 -6.82 0.12 4.70
N ILE A 98 -6.22 0.22 3.52
CA ILE A 98 -6.41 1.33 2.57
C ILE A 98 -6.90 0.74 1.25
N LEU A 99 -8.08 1.15 0.80
CA LEU A 99 -8.76 0.55 -0.34
C LEU A 99 -9.14 1.59 -1.40
N GLY A 100 -9.14 1.12 -2.66
CA GLY A 100 -9.68 1.87 -3.80
C GLY A 100 -8.63 2.51 -4.70
N GLY A 101 -8.89 2.49 -6.01
CA GLY A 101 -7.96 3.01 -7.02
C GLY A 101 -7.81 4.52 -7.03
N ASP A 102 -8.85 5.23 -6.60
CA ASP A 102 -8.87 6.69 -6.50
C ASP A 102 -8.36 7.21 -5.15
N THR A 103 -8.12 6.29 -4.20
CA THR A 103 -7.61 6.65 -2.87
C THR A 103 -6.13 7.01 -2.94
N ILE A 104 -5.80 8.22 -2.53
CA ILE A 104 -4.43 8.74 -2.48
C ILE A 104 -4.09 9.13 -1.04
N ILE A 105 -3.00 8.58 -0.53
CA ILE A 105 -2.43 9.04 0.74
C ILE A 105 -1.34 10.06 0.42
N GLY A 106 -1.62 11.31 0.75
CA GLY A 106 -0.74 12.43 0.44
C GLY A 106 0.60 12.36 1.19
N ARG A 107 1.63 12.92 0.57
CA ARG A 107 3.02 12.91 1.08
C ARG A 107 3.15 13.38 2.53
N ASN A 108 4.17 12.89 3.22
CA ASN A 108 4.48 13.22 4.61
C ASN A 108 3.35 12.92 5.60
N SER A 109 2.40 12.06 5.23
CA SER A 109 1.29 11.69 6.11
C SER A 109 1.61 10.47 6.96
N ILE A 110 0.95 10.38 8.10
CA ILE A 110 1.05 9.28 9.04
C ILE A 110 -0.34 8.65 9.18
N ILE A 111 -0.43 7.36 8.90
CA ILE A 111 -1.64 6.56 9.11
C ILE A 111 -1.47 5.73 10.37
N GLY A 112 -2.23 6.06 11.38
CA GLY A 112 -2.25 5.33 12.66
C GLY A 112 -2.77 3.91 12.49
N GLY A 113 -2.36 3.03 13.38
CA GLY A 113 -2.72 1.61 13.32
C GLY A 113 -4.23 1.35 13.38
N ASN A 114 -4.66 0.23 12.79
CA ASN A 114 -6.06 -0.21 12.71
C ASN A 114 -7.01 0.77 11.97
N SER A 115 -6.46 1.67 11.15
CA SER A 115 -7.27 2.60 10.36
C SER A 115 -7.89 1.91 9.15
N TRP A 116 -9.16 2.24 8.85
CA TRP A 116 -9.87 1.81 7.64
C TRP A 116 -10.11 3.01 6.73
N ILE A 117 -9.40 3.08 5.59
CA ILE A 117 -9.37 4.25 4.72
C ILE A 117 -9.87 3.88 3.33
N ILE A 118 -10.90 4.58 2.86
CA ILE A 118 -11.50 4.43 1.52
C ILE A 118 -11.57 5.76 0.76
N ASN A 119 -11.12 6.85 1.38
CA ASN A 119 -11.04 8.19 0.79
C ASN A 119 -9.62 8.72 0.89
N SER A 120 -9.28 9.64 -0.01
CA SER A 120 -7.95 10.25 -0.02
C SER A 120 -7.66 11.05 1.25
N VAL A 121 -6.40 11.07 1.63
CA VAL A 121 -5.87 11.81 2.78
C VAL A 121 -4.94 12.89 2.24
N GLU A 122 -5.19 14.14 2.64
CA GLU A 122 -4.38 15.29 2.25
C GLU A 122 -2.92 15.15 2.69
N PRO A 123 -1.96 15.72 1.96
CA PRO A 123 -0.57 15.78 2.38
C PRO A 123 -0.37 16.37 3.78
N ASN A 124 0.69 15.95 4.48
CA ASN A 124 1.05 16.41 5.81
C ASN A 124 -0.05 16.19 6.87
N SER A 125 -0.78 15.10 6.75
CA SER A 125 -1.88 14.74 7.65
C SER A 125 -1.50 13.58 8.55
N THR A 126 -2.11 13.55 9.74
CA THR A 126 -2.06 12.38 10.62
C THR A 126 -3.48 11.85 10.81
N VAL A 127 -3.68 10.58 10.47
CA VAL A 127 -4.96 9.89 10.67
C VAL A 127 -4.85 9.04 11.93
N HIS A 128 -5.76 9.22 12.87
CA HIS A 128 -5.87 8.40 14.07
C HIS A 128 -7.19 7.63 14.05
N TYR A 129 -7.13 6.36 14.43
CA TYR A 129 -8.34 5.61 14.74
C TYR A 129 -8.82 6.02 16.14
N VAL A 130 -10.03 6.56 16.21
CA VAL A 130 -10.75 6.75 17.47
C VAL A 130 -11.94 5.79 17.49
N VAL A 131 -12.28 5.23 18.62
CA VAL A 131 -13.33 4.21 18.72
C VAL A 131 -14.60 4.71 18.02
N GLY A 132 -14.94 4.08 16.90
CA GLY A 132 -16.10 4.40 16.06
C GLY A 132 -15.83 5.25 14.81
N SER A 133 -14.67 5.90 14.65
CA SER A 133 -14.33 6.66 13.44
C SER A 133 -12.85 6.98 13.30
N ASN A 134 -12.40 7.21 12.06
CA ASN A 134 -11.08 7.79 11.80
C ASN A 134 -11.16 9.33 11.98
N GLN A 135 -10.21 9.89 12.71
CA GLN A 135 -10.03 11.34 12.78
C GLN A 135 -8.79 11.75 12.00
N VAL A 136 -8.89 12.85 11.24
CA VAL A 136 -7.78 13.41 10.45
C VAL A 136 -7.33 14.71 11.12
N GLN A 137 -6.04 14.80 11.45
CA GLN A 137 -5.42 16.03 11.94
C GLN A 137 -4.32 16.46 10.97
N LYS A 138 -4.28 17.75 10.63
CA LYS A 138 -3.16 18.32 9.87
C LYS A 138 -1.96 18.49 10.81
N VAL A 139 -0.80 18.03 10.38
CA VAL A 139 0.46 18.24 11.12
C VAL A 139 0.78 19.74 11.08
N LYS A 140 0.83 20.40 12.22
CA LYS A 140 1.39 21.73 12.31
C LYS A 140 2.89 21.64 11.97
N GLN A 141 3.33 22.31 10.91
CA GLN A 141 4.76 22.46 10.67
C GLN A 141 5.38 23.08 11.92
N ARG A 142 6.32 22.39 12.52
CA ARG A 142 7.18 23.00 13.53
C ARG A 142 8.11 23.96 12.78
N SER A 143 7.89 25.24 13.01
CA SER A 143 8.79 26.35 12.61
C SER A 143 10.15 26.16 13.24
#